data_7c35f37808e2715a32892004da788d74
#
_entry.id   7c35f37808e2715a32892004da788d74
#
_cell.length_a   1.000
_cell.length_b   1.000
_cell.length_c   1.000
_cell.angle_alpha   90.00
_cell.angle_beta   90.00
_cell.angle_gamma   90.00
#
_symmetry.space_group_name_H-M   'P 1'
#
loop_
_entity.id
_entity.type
_entity.pdbx_description
1 polymer ?
#
loop_
_entity_poly.entity_id
_entity_poly.type
_entity_poly.pdbx_seq_one_letter_code
_entity_poly.pdbx_strand_id
1 'polypeptide(L)'
;SGRQEREPEQLALLEPLEPLLGGDWWFDAVHAFALEECGQLARARALIERSLSINPRNAHAAHILAHVLYEQGEDAASLAFLERWMPDYPREGMMHCHLSWHVAMAALAIGDNDRAWSVYQAQVHPGASWGPPINTLTDSAAFLWRAELAGAPRRADLWRQLGRYADERFAAPGLAFVDTHLALTRAATGGDVAGLVAVLRQRDAEGKSPAGGVVEHLAEGFAAFERVDDEAAITALTAALPQTVRIGGSRAQRDLAVNTLLAVYLRTGRQADARALIAQREGRQPAVP
;
A
#
# COMPACT_ATOMS: atom_id res chain seq x y z
N SER A 1 1.49 -14.08 -0.61
CA SER A 1 0.11 -13.62 -0.84
C SER A 1 -0.84 -14.82 -0.95
N GLY A 2 -2.15 -14.55 -0.96
CA GLY A 2 -3.19 -15.59 -1.08
C GLY A 2 -3.69 -16.15 0.26
N ARG A 3 -2.91 -16.13 1.31
CA ARG A 3 -3.28 -16.66 2.64
C ARG A 3 -3.81 -15.56 3.54
N GLN A 4 -4.91 -15.86 4.25
CA GLN A 4 -5.51 -14.95 5.22
C GLN A 4 -4.61 -14.75 6.46
N GLU A 5 -3.99 -15.85 6.91
CA GLU A 5 -3.20 -15.89 8.14
C GLU A 5 -1.68 -15.67 7.89
N ARG A 6 -1.31 -15.09 6.73
CA ARG A 6 0.11 -14.95 6.36
C ARG A 6 0.93 -14.13 7.36
N GLU A 7 0.34 -13.10 7.95
CA GLU A 7 1.01 -12.19 8.89
C GLU A 7 1.28 -12.88 10.22
N PRO A 8 0.30 -13.45 10.92
CA PRO A 8 0.56 -14.20 12.15
C PRO A 8 1.41 -15.46 11.91
N GLU A 9 1.29 -16.15 10.76
CA GLU A 9 2.16 -17.28 10.43
C GLU A 9 3.63 -16.86 10.29
N GLN A 10 3.89 -15.74 9.65
CA GLN A 10 5.25 -15.19 9.53
C GLN A 10 5.84 -14.85 10.91
N LEU A 11 5.04 -14.20 11.76
CA LEU A 11 5.48 -13.90 13.12
C LEU A 11 5.77 -15.18 13.92
N ALA A 12 4.88 -16.17 13.85
CA ALA A 12 5.05 -17.45 14.53
C ALA A 12 6.32 -18.23 14.10
N LEU A 13 6.81 -18.01 12.87
CA LEU A 13 8.09 -18.57 12.41
C LEU A 13 9.30 -17.83 12.99
N LEU A 14 9.21 -16.53 13.24
CA LEU A 14 10.32 -15.68 13.66
C LEU A 14 10.47 -15.62 15.19
N GLU A 15 9.40 -15.63 15.95
CA GLU A 15 9.40 -15.54 17.42
C GLU A 15 10.35 -16.57 18.09
N PRO A 16 10.35 -17.86 17.72
CA PRO A 16 11.25 -18.84 18.32
C PRO A 16 12.74 -18.63 18.00
N LEU A 17 13.05 -17.82 16.99
CA LEU A 17 14.42 -17.52 16.58
C LEU A 17 15.01 -16.30 17.29
N GLU A 18 14.18 -15.48 17.92
CA GLU A 18 14.63 -14.26 18.62
C GLU A 18 15.71 -14.54 19.69
N PRO A 19 15.64 -15.58 20.54
CA PRO A 19 16.69 -15.89 21.51
C PRO A 19 18.04 -16.23 20.90
N LEU A 20 18.06 -16.69 19.63
CA LEU A 20 19.27 -17.11 18.92
C LEU A 20 19.86 -16.04 18.03
N LEU A 21 18.99 -15.26 17.38
CA LEU A 21 19.34 -14.30 16.31
C LEU A 21 19.09 -12.84 16.69
N GLY A 22 18.44 -12.58 17.81
CA GLY A 22 18.17 -11.23 18.29
C GLY A 22 19.46 -10.44 18.46
N GLY A 23 19.48 -9.19 17.95
CA GLY A 23 20.67 -8.35 17.89
C GLY A 23 21.45 -8.44 16.56
N ASP A 24 21.14 -9.41 15.68
CA ASP A 24 21.54 -9.31 14.29
C ASP A 24 20.66 -8.26 13.58
N TRP A 25 21.29 -7.28 12.96
CA TRP A 25 20.56 -6.15 12.34
C TRP A 25 19.61 -6.57 11.23
N TRP A 26 19.92 -7.63 10.51
CA TRP A 26 19.04 -8.15 9.45
C TRP A 26 17.85 -8.89 10.04
N PHE A 27 18.09 -9.79 11.00
CA PHE A 27 17.03 -10.50 11.69
C PHE A 27 16.09 -9.55 12.40
N ASP A 28 16.62 -8.56 13.13
CA ASP A 28 15.81 -7.53 13.81
C ASP A 28 14.89 -6.80 12.85
N ALA A 29 15.37 -6.45 11.65
CA ALA A 29 14.52 -5.81 10.63
C ALA A 29 13.41 -6.74 10.11
N VAL A 30 13.73 -8.00 9.82
CA VAL A 30 12.75 -8.98 9.34
C VAL A 30 11.69 -9.28 10.41
N HIS A 31 12.12 -9.43 11.66
CA HIS A 31 11.22 -9.66 12.79
C HIS A 31 10.33 -8.43 13.07
N ALA A 32 10.91 -7.23 13.02
CA ALA A 32 10.16 -5.98 13.15
C ALA A 32 9.06 -5.83 12.11
N PHE A 33 9.30 -6.28 10.86
CA PHE A 33 8.27 -6.26 9.84
C PHE A 33 7.09 -7.18 10.18
N ALA A 34 7.36 -8.40 10.63
CA ALA A 34 6.30 -9.32 11.04
C ALA A 34 5.52 -8.81 12.26
N LEU A 35 6.19 -8.17 13.21
CA LEU A 35 5.56 -7.52 14.37
C LEU A 35 4.68 -6.34 13.96
N GLU A 36 5.16 -5.49 13.06
CA GLU A 36 4.41 -4.34 12.53
C GLU A 36 3.14 -4.77 11.82
N GLU A 37 3.22 -5.73 10.90
CA GLU A 37 2.06 -6.26 10.18
C GLU A 37 1.03 -6.95 11.13
N CYS A 38 1.49 -7.46 12.30
CA CYS A 38 0.64 -7.96 13.37
C CYS A 38 0.20 -6.90 14.39
N GLY A 39 0.52 -5.61 14.15
CA GLY A 39 0.12 -4.49 15.01
C GLY A 39 0.92 -4.35 16.31
N GLN A 40 2.01 -5.08 16.50
CA GLN A 40 2.90 -4.95 17.68
C GLN A 40 3.89 -3.81 17.51
N LEU A 41 3.39 -2.60 17.30
CA LEU A 41 4.17 -1.44 16.83
C LEU A 41 5.31 -1.04 17.77
N ALA A 42 5.09 -1.10 19.09
CA ALA A 42 6.12 -0.74 20.06
C ALA A 42 7.35 -1.68 20.00
N ARG A 43 7.11 -3.00 19.89
CA ARG A 43 8.19 -3.99 19.72
C ARG A 43 8.88 -3.82 18.35
N ALA A 44 8.08 -3.65 17.29
CA ALA A 44 8.59 -3.40 15.95
C ALA A 44 9.52 -2.19 15.92
N ARG A 45 9.09 -1.07 16.53
CA ARG A 45 9.90 0.16 16.62
C ARG A 45 11.23 -0.07 17.33
N ALA A 46 11.20 -0.73 18.49
CA ALA A 46 12.43 -1.01 19.25
C ALA A 46 13.44 -1.86 18.45
N LEU A 47 12.96 -2.90 17.76
CA LEU A 47 13.84 -3.73 16.92
C LEU A 47 14.39 -2.96 15.72
N ILE A 48 13.57 -2.14 15.07
CA ILE A 48 14.01 -1.41 13.89
C ILE A 48 14.99 -0.29 14.22
N GLU A 49 14.80 0.42 15.33
CA GLU A 49 15.74 1.42 15.83
C GLU A 49 17.07 0.75 16.20
N ARG A 50 17.06 -0.44 16.82
CA ARG A 50 18.26 -1.24 17.07
C ARG A 50 18.95 -1.66 15.77
N SER A 51 18.21 -2.18 14.80
CA SER A 51 18.74 -2.54 13.47
C SER A 51 19.46 -1.37 12.81
N LEU A 52 18.83 -0.19 12.77
CA LEU A 52 19.40 1.02 12.20
C LEU A 52 20.59 1.56 12.99
N SER A 53 20.66 1.35 14.31
CA SER A 53 21.83 1.74 15.11
C SER A 53 23.06 0.90 14.77
N ILE A 54 22.87 -0.37 14.40
CA ILE A 54 23.94 -1.29 14.00
C ILE A 54 24.32 -1.10 12.54
N ASN A 55 23.31 -1.01 11.66
CA ASN A 55 23.49 -0.77 10.24
C ASN A 55 22.62 0.39 9.74
N PRO A 56 23.12 1.64 9.82
CA PRO A 56 22.36 2.83 9.42
C PRO A 56 21.97 2.86 7.93
N ARG A 57 22.62 2.04 7.09
CA ARG A 57 22.35 1.95 5.64
C ARG A 57 21.36 0.84 5.27
N ASN A 58 20.75 0.17 6.25
CA ASN A 58 19.75 -0.86 5.99
C ASN A 58 18.46 -0.25 5.43
N ALA A 59 18.29 -0.30 4.10
CA ALA A 59 17.11 0.24 3.41
C ALA A 59 15.81 -0.50 3.82
N HIS A 60 15.89 -1.79 4.12
CA HIS A 60 14.74 -2.54 4.59
C HIS A 60 14.30 -2.05 5.98
N ALA A 61 15.24 -1.79 6.87
CA ALA A 61 14.94 -1.22 8.19
C ALA A 61 14.37 0.20 8.08
N ALA A 62 14.93 1.05 7.22
CA ALA A 62 14.39 2.39 6.97
C ALA A 62 12.94 2.33 6.43
N HIS A 63 12.65 1.40 5.55
CA HIS A 63 11.31 1.14 5.03
C HIS A 63 10.33 0.71 6.13
N ILE A 64 10.72 -0.23 6.99
CA ILE A 64 9.85 -0.71 8.07
C ILE A 64 9.63 0.39 9.12
N LEU A 65 10.62 1.24 9.39
CA LEU A 65 10.40 2.39 10.26
C LEU A 65 9.34 3.34 9.69
N ALA A 66 9.37 3.57 8.37
CA ALA A 66 8.33 4.38 7.72
C ALA A 66 6.93 3.75 7.89
N HIS A 67 6.82 2.42 7.83
CA HIS A 67 5.55 1.72 8.10
C HIS A 67 5.11 1.87 9.56
N VAL A 68 6.00 1.67 10.51
CA VAL A 68 5.70 1.83 11.95
C VAL A 68 5.20 3.25 12.23
N LEU A 69 5.88 4.27 11.69
CA LEU A 69 5.48 5.67 11.87
C LEU A 69 4.12 5.98 11.19
N TYR A 70 3.88 5.41 10.01
CA TYR A 70 2.58 5.51 9.34
C TYR A 70 1.45 4.90 10.20
N GLU A 71 1.65 3.70 10.75
CA GLU A 71 0.67 3.03 11.61
C GLU A 71 0.44 3.77 12.94
N GLN A 72 1.43 4.51 13.42
CA GLN A 72 1.32 5.36 14.62
C GLN A 72 0.72 6.74 14.33
N GLY A 73 0.50 7.11 13.05
CA GLY A 73 0.06 8.45 12.65
C GLY A 73 1.14 9.52 12.82
N GLU A 74 2.43 9.11 12.89
CA GLU A 74 3.57 9.99 13.05
C GLU A 74 4.14 10.46 11.69
N ASP A 75 3.27 10.92 10.77
CA ASP A 75 3.65 11.26 9.39
C ASP A 75 4.74 12.32 9.29
N ALA A 76 4.72 13.35 10.15
CA ALA A 76 5.76 14.37 10.19
C ALA A 76 7.12 13.79 10.61
N ALA A 77 7.13 12.83 11.54
CA ALA A 77 8.35 12.14 11.96
C ALA A 77 8.87 11.22 10.84
N SER A 78 7.96 10.54 10.14
CA SER A 78 8.29 9.71 8.97
C SER A 78 8.94 10.53 7.86
N LEU A 79 8.35 11.68 7.50
CA LEU A 79 8.91 12.60 6.51
C LEU A 79 10.31 13.05 6.92
N ALA A 80 10.45 13.58 8.14
CA ALA A 80 11.73 14.07 8.64
C ALA A 80 12.81 12.99 8.72
N PHE A 81 12.46 11.74 9.04
CA PHE A 81 13.39 10.62 9.05
C PHE A 81 13.85 10.28 7.63
N LEU A 82 12.92 10.08 6.71
CA LEU A 82 13.23 9.68 5.33
C LEU A 82 14.00 10.75 4.57
N GLU A 83 13.70 12.03 4.78
CA GLU A 83 14.43 13.13 4.16
C GLU A 83 15.90 13.23 4.59
N ARG A 84 16.19 12.83 5.83
CA ARG A 84 17.58 12.71 6.30
C ARG A 84 18.27 11.45 5.79
N TRP A 85 17.52 10.36 5.64
CA TRP A 85 18.08 9.04 5.30
C TRP A 85 18.31 8.85 3.79
N MET A 86 17.36 9.33 2.96
CA MET A 86 17.35 9.10 1.51
C MET A 86 18.54 9.68 0.73
N PRO A 87 19.13 10.85 1.07
CA PRO A 87 20.23 11.42 0.29
C PRO A 87 21.44 10.49 0.12
N ASP A 88 21.69 9.61 1.09
CA ASP A 88 22.80 8.66 1.07
C ASP A 88 22.43 7.31 0.42
N TYR A 89 21.17 7.14 -0.02
CA TYR A 89 20.73 5.91 -0.66
C TYR A 89 20.73 6.05 -2.17
N PRO A 90 21.44 5.16 -2.91
CA PRO A 90 21.60 5.32 -4.37
C PRO A 90 20.27 5.16 -5.10
N ARG A 91 20.09 5.96 -6.14
CA ARG A 91 18.88 5.96 -6.98
C ARG A 91 18.61 4.62 -7.65
N GLU A 92 19.68 3.87 -7.94
CA GLU A 92 19.65 2.53 -8.51
C GLU A 92 19.25 1.45 -7.49
N GLY A 93 19.19 1.80 -6.23
CA GLY A 93 18.79 0.89 -5.16
C GLY A 93 17.34 0.43 -5.33
N MET A 94 17.10 -0.87 -5.15
CA MET A 94 15.77 -1.49 -5.34
C MET A 94 14.65 -0.81 -4.56
N MET A 95 14.97 -0.25 -3.39
CA MET A 95 13.99 0.39 -2.49
C MET A 95 13.80 1.88 -2.77
N HIS A 96 14.64 2.51 -3.64
CA HIS A 96 14.64 3.96 -3.80
C HIS A 96 13.28 4.52 -4.21
N CYS A 97 12.66 3.97 -5.26
CA CYS A 97 11.34 4.41 -5.70
C CYS A 97 10.29 4.28 -4.59
N HIS A 98 10.29 3.14 -3.90
CA HIS A 98 9.32 2.84 -2.86
C HIS A 98 9.51 3.69 -1.59
N LEU A 99 10.75 3.91 -1.16
CA LEU A 99 11.04 4.85 -0.08
C LEU A 99 10.68 6.29 -0.45
N SER A 100 10.90 6.68 -1.71
CA SER A 100 10.45 7.98 -2.23
C SER A 100 8.93 8.10 -2.22
N TRP A 101 8.22 7.00 -2.49
CA TRP A 101 6.77 6.96 -2.34
C TRP A 101 6.35 7.19 -0.88
N HIS A 102 7.03 6.60 0.10
CA HIS A 102 6.76 6.88 1.52
C HIS A 102 7.00 8.36 1.87
N VAL A 103 8.05 8.98 1.32
CA VAL A 103 8.25 10.45 1.47
C VAL A 103 7.05 11.22 0.91
N ALA A 104 6.63 10.88 -0.32
CA ALA A 104 5.49 11.55 -0.95
C ALA A 104 4.19 11.35 -0.18
N MET A 105 3.96 10.15 0.38
CA MET A 105 2.79 9.83 1.19
C MET A 105 2.77 10.57 2.52
N ALA A 106 3.91 10.64 3.24
CA ALA A 106 4.02 11.36 4.49
C ALA A 106 3.83 12.87 4.27
N ALA A 107 4.42 13.44 3.20
CA ALA A 107 4.20 14.83 2.82
C ALA A 107 2.72 15.12 2.51
N LEU A 108 2.04 14.23 1.76
CA LEU A 108 0.61 14.34 1.46
C LEU A 108 -0.24 14.32 2.75
N ALA A 109 0.08 13.42 3.69
CA ALA A 109 -0.65 13.26 4.94
C ALA A 109 -0.59 14.52 5.83
N ILE A 110 0.56 15.23 5.85
CA ILE A 110 0.69 16.50 6.60
C ILE A 110 0.23 17.73 5.81
N GLY A 111 -0.27 17.57 4.58
CA GLY A 111 -0.76 18.66 3.73
C GLY A 111 0.33 19.41 2.94
N ASP A 112 1.59 18.93 2.94
CA ASP A 112 2.66 19.48 2.11
C ASP A 112 2.55 18.93 0.68
N ASN A 113 1.54 19.43 -0.05
CA ASN A 113 1.22 18.96 -1.39
C ASN A 113 2.35 19.27 -2.39
N ASP A 114 3.01 20.39 -2.28
CA ASP A 114 4.10 20.77 -3.20
C ASP A 114 5.26 19.77 -3.06
N ARG A 115 5.62 19.42 -1.85
CA ARG A 115 6.64 18.40 -1.58
C ARG A 115 6.22 17.02 -2.10
N ALA A 116 4.99 16.60 -1.81
CA ALA A 116 4.45 15.31 -2.25
C ALA A 116 4.53 15.16 -3.77
N TRP A 117 4.06 16.17 -4.52
CA TRP A 117 4.10 16.16 -5.98
C TRP A 117 5.52 16.27 -6.54
N SER A 118 6.40 17.07 -5.92
CA SER A 118 7.80 17.18 -6.32
C SER A 118 8.52 15.83 -6.25
N VAL A 119 8.35 15.10 -5.15
CA VAL A 119 8.95 13.77 -4.96
C VAL A 119 8.36 12.76 -5.95
N TYR A 120 7.03 12.75 -6.10
CA TYR A 120 6.37 11.87 -7.07
C TYR A 120 6.93 12.06 -8.49
N GLN A 121 7.03 13.32 -8.94
CA GLN A 121 7.51 13.65 -10.27
C GLN A 121 8.99 13.34 -10.48
N ALA A 122 9.81 13.50 -9.45
CA ALA A 122 11.25 13.29 -9.58
C ALA A 122 11.68 11.82 -9.42
N GLN A 123 10.89 10.97 -8.71
CA GLN A 123 11.43 9.71 -8.22
C GLN A 123 10.45 8.51 -8.28
N VAL A 124 9.14 8.72 -8.47
CA VAL A 124 8.14 7.66 -8.33
C VAL A 124 7.47 7.27 -9.65
N HIS A 125 7.06 8.23 -10.48
CA HIS A 125 6.29 7.93 -11.69
C HIS A 125 7.10 7.19 -12.78
N PRO A 126 6.46 6.53 -13.76
CA PRO A 126 7.13 5.69 -14.77
C PRO A 126 8.27 6.34 -15.53
N GLY A 127 8.26 7.67 -15.72
CA GLY A 127 9.32 8.41 -16.42
C GLY A 127 10.53 8.79 -15.56
N ALA A 128 10.42 8.62 -14.22
CA ALA A 128 11.45 9.05 -13.28
C ALA A 128 11.95 7.92 -12.35
N SER A 129 11.13 6.90 -12.14
CA SER A 129 11.48 5.76 -11.30
C SER A 129 12.57 4.90 -11.95
N TRP A 130 13.54 4.47 -11.13
CA TRP A 130 14.55 3.45 -11.46
C TRP A 130 14.30 2.15 -10.70
N GLY A 131 13.19 2.09 -9.96
CA GLY A 131 12.79 0.93 -9.19
C GLY A 131 12.24 -0.22 -10.03
N PRO A 132 11.98 -1.36 -9.38
CA PRO A 132 11.31 -2.50 -10.03
C PRO A 132 9.97 -2.09 -10.65
N PRO A 133 9.59 -2.66 -11.80
CA PRO A 133 8.34 -2.32 -12.48
C PRO A 133 7.10 -2.46 -11.59
N ILE A 134 7.10 -3.43 -10.68
CA ILE A 134 6.00 -3.61 -9.72
C ILE A 134 5.83 -2.38 -8.82
N ASN A 135 6.91 -1.88 -8.21
CA ASN A 135 6.86 -0.69 -7.37
C ASN A 135 6.45 0.56 -8.17
N THR A 136 7.03 0.72 -9.37
CA THR A 136 6.68 1.85 -10.24
C THR A 136 5.19 1.91 -10.54
N LEU A 137 4.54 0.78 -10.86
CA LEU A 137 3.10 0.72 -11.07
C LEU A 137 2.32 0.98 -9.78
N THR A 138 2.61 0.19 -8.75
CA THR A 138 1.78 0.18 -7.53
C THR A 138 1.89 1.48 -6.74
N ASP A 139 3.10 2.02 -6.60
CA ASP A 139 3.36 3.25 -5.87
C ASP A 139 2.80 4.47 -6.62
N SER A 140 2.91 4.48 -7.96
CA SER A 140 2.32 5.55 -8.77
C SER A 140 0.79 5.55 -8.71
N ALA A 141 0.15 4.39 -8.88
CA ALA A 141 -1.31 4.29 -8.79
C ALA A 141 -1.81 4.70 -7.39
N ALA A 142 -1.14 4.19 -6.35
CA ALA A 142 -1.47 4.50 -4.97
C ALA A 142 -1.33 5.99 -4.65
N PHE A 143 -0.28 6.65 -5.11
CA PHE A 143 -0.09 8.09 -4.89
C PHE A 143 -1.14 8.92 -5.60
N LEU A 144 -1.33 8.72 -6.92
CA LEU A 144 -2.30 9.48 -7.71
C LEU A 144 -3.70 9.37 -7.12
N TRP A 145 -4.12 8.16 -6.78
CA TRP A 145 -5.42 7.92 -6.21
C TRP A 145 -5.62 8.61 -4.85
N ARG A 146 -4.65 8.49 -3.95
CA ARG A 146 -4.73 9.14 -2.63
C ARG A 146 -4.69 10.65 -2.71
N ALA A 147 -3.91 11.22 -3.63
CA ALA A 147 -3.89 12.65 -3.84
C ALA A 147 -5.27 13.16 -4.31
N GLU A 148 -5.95 12.42 -5.20
CA GLU A 148 -7.30 12.76 -5.64
C GLU A 148 -8.33 12.60 -4.51
N LEU A 149 -8.25 11.53 -3.72
CA LEU A 149 -9.11 11.36 -2.53
C LEU A 149 -8.89 12.47 -1.49
N ALA A 150 -7.68 13.03 -1.40
CA ALA A 150 -7.35 14.19 -0.57
C ALA A 150 -7.76 15.54 -1.20
N GLY A 151 -8.42 15.53 -2.36
CA GLY A 151 -8.95 16.72 -3.02
C GLY A 151 -8.05 17.35 -4.09
N ALA A 152 -6.93 16.72 -4.44
CA ALA A 152 -6.12 17.21 -5.57
C ALA A 152 -6.88 17.00 -6.90
N PRO A 153 -6.73 17.92 -7.87
CA PRO A 153 -7.33 17.76 -9.18
C PRO A 153 -6.74 16.58 -9.92
N ARG A 154 -7.59 15.84 -10.66
CA ARG A 154 -7.16 14.69 -11.47
C ARG A 154 -6.10 15.07 -12.50
N ARG A 155 -5.00 14.36 -12.49
CA ARG A 155 -3.91 14.47 -13.47
C ARG A 155 -4.06 13.39 -14.54
N ALA A 156 -5.00 13.62 -15.47
CA ALA A 156 -5.32 12.66 -16.52
C ALA A 156 -4.11 12.31 -17.44
N ASP A 157 -3.15 13.22 -17.56
CA ASP A 157 -1.89 13.00 -18.26
C ASP A 157 -1.04 11.92 -17.57
N LEU A 158 -0.90 11.98 -16.26
CA LEU A 158 -0.14 11.02 -15.45
C LEU A 158 -0.85 9.65 -15.42
N TRP A 159 -2.17 9.64 -15.26
CA TRP A 159 -2.94 8.40 -15.33
C TRP A 159 -2.79 7.70 -16.70
N ARG A 160 -2.87 8.45 -17.81
CA ARG A 160 -2.63 7.87 -19.15
C ARG A 160 -1.21 7.35 -19.33
N GLN A 161 -0.20 8.04 -18.77
CA GLN A 161 1.18 7.56 -18.77
C GLN A 161 1.30 6.24 -18.00
N LEU A 162 0.71 6.18 -16.81
CA LEU A 162 0.70 4.98 -15.98
C LEU A 162 -0.06 3.83 -16.64
N GLY A 163 -1.19 4.11 -17.32
CA GLY A 163 -1.94 3.12 -18.08
C GLY A 163 -1.11 2.46 -19.18
N ARG A 164 -0.42 3.26 -19.98
CA ARG A 164 0.51 2.72 -21.02
C ARG A 164 1.62 1.87 -20.39
N TYR A 165 2.22 2.35 -19.30
CA TYR A 165 3.24 1.60 -18.59
C TYR A 165 2.72 0.25 -18.07
N ALA A 166 1.49 0.24 -17.52
CA ALA A 166 0.84 -0.96 -17.04
C ALA A 166 0.57 -1.97 -18.17
N ASP A 167 0.06 -1.52 -19.30
CA ASP A 167 -0.21 -2.37 -20.46
C ASP A 167 1.08 -2.98 -21.05
N GLU A 168 2.17 -2.22 -21.08
CA GLU A 168 3.46 -2.68 -21.57
C GLU A 168 4.14 -3.71 -20.65
N ARG A 169 3.97 -3.57 -19.32
CA ARG A 169 4.71 -4.35 -18.33
C ARG A 169 3.91 -5.47 -17.70
N PHE A 170 2.59 -5.34 -17.67
CA PHE A 170 1.67 -6.23 -16.97
C PHE A 170 0.45 -6.59 -17.84
N ALA A 171 0.73 -7.07 -19.06
CA ALA A 171 -0.29 -7.40 -20.05
C ALA A 171 -1.25 -8.52 -19.61
N ALA A 172 -0.80 -9.42 -18.72
CA ALA A 172 -1.61 -10.52 -18.19
C ALA A 172 -1.63 -10.50 -16.67
N PRO A 173 -2.81 -10.69 -16.04
CA PRO A 173 -2.93 -10.79 -14.58
C PRO A 173 -2.25 -12.05 -14.05
N GLY A 174 -1.72 -11.97 -12.82
CA GLY A 174 -1.04 -13.12 -12.20
C GLY A 174 -0.57 -12.91 -10.76
N LEU A 175 -0.47 -11.66 -10.35
CA LEU A 175 -0.07 -11.30 -8.98
C LEU A 175 -1.15 -10.40 -8.39
N ALA A 176 -1.90 -10.88 -7.40
CA ALA A 176 -3.05 -10.20 -6.82
C ALA A 176 -2.78 -8.73 -6.44
N PHE A 177 -1.59 -8.45 -5.90
CA PHE A 177 -1.18 -7.08 -5.57
C PHE A 177 -1.05 -6.18 -6.80
N VAL A 178 -0.41 -6.68 -7.86
CA VAL A 178 -0.29 -5.97 -9.15
C VAL A 178 -1.66 -5.83 -9.80
N ASP A 179 -2.45 -6.90 -9.81
CA ASP A 179 -3.75 -6.95 -10.46
C ASP A 179 -4.74 -5.94 -9.83
N THR A 180 -4.64 -5.72 -8.51
CA THR A 180 -5.40 -4.69 -7.79
C THR A 180 -5.05 -3.28 -8.31
N HIS A 181 -3.76 -2.96 -8.46
CA HIS A 181 -3.33 -1.64 -8.93
C HIS A 181 -3.54 -1.45 -10.44
N LEU A 182 -3.48 -2.54 -11.20
CA LEU A 182 -3.88 -2.56 -12.61
C LEU A 182 -5.37 -2.24 -12.77
N ALA A 183 -6.22 -2.86 -11.94
CA ALA A 183 -7.66 -2.58 -11.92
C ALA A 183 -7.94 -1.11 -11.57
N LEU A 184 -7.27 -0.58 -10.54
CA LEU A 184 -7.36 0.83 -10.17
C LEU A 184 -6.95 1.75 -11.33
N THR A 185 -5.80 1.45 -11.97
CA THR A 185 -5.31 2.23 -13.11
C THR A 185 -6.30 2.21 -14.28
N ARG A 186 -6.86 1.04 -14.61
CA ARG A 186 -7.89 0.90 -15.65
C ARG A 186 -9.17 1.66 -15.29
N ALA A 187 -9.62 1.57 -14.06
CA ALA A 187 -10.79 2.35 -13.59
C ALA A 187 -10.56 3.85 -13.78
N ALA A 188 -9.41 4.37 -13.32
CA ALA A 188 -9.08 5.78 -13.41
C ALA A 188 -8.86 6.29 -14.85
N THR A 189 -8.52 5.42 -15.79
CA THR A 189 -8.30 5.77 -17.22
C THR A 189 -9.48 5.47 -18.13
N GLY A 190 -10.58 4.91 -17.60
CA GLY A 190 -11.71 4.44 -18.41
C GLY A 190 -11.38 3.18 -19.23
N GLY A 191 -10.38 2.41 -18.81
CA GLY A 191 -9.99 1.16 -19.44
C GLY A 191 -10.93 -0.01 -19.16
N ASP A 192 -10.66 -1.18 -19.75
CA ASP A 192 -11.48 -2.37 -19.64
C ASP A 192 -11.27 -3.09 -18.30
N VAL A 193 -11.99 -2.64 -17.26
CA VAL A 193 -12.05 -3.33 -15.97
C VAL A 193 -12.88 -4.61 -16.06
N ALA A 194 -13.96 -4.61 -16.85
CA ALA A 194 -14.85 -5.78 -16.97
C ALA A 194 -14.11 -6.98 -17.59
N GLY A 195 -13.32 -6.75 -18.63
CA GLY A 195 -12.47 -7.78 -19.22
C GLY A 195 -11.42 -8.32 -18.24
N LEU A 196 -10.82 -7.44 -17.44
CA LEU A 196 -9.90 -7.88 -16.37
C LEU A 196 -10.61 -8.77 -15.35
N VAL A 197 -11.79 -8.36 -14.87
CA VAL A 197 -12.61 -9.15 -13.92
C VAL A 197 -12.98 -10.51 -14.51
N ALA A 198 -13.35 -10.58 -15.79
CA ALA A 198 -13.65 -11.84 -16.44
C ALA A 198 -12.46 -12.81 -16.44
N VAL A 199 -11.26 -12.30 -16.74
CA VAL A 199 -10.02 -13.10 -16.67
C VAL A 199 -9.70 -13.55 -15.25
N LEU A 200 -9.86 -12.68 -14.25
CA LEU A 200 -9.65 -13.02 -12.84
C LEU A 200 -10.60 -14.13 -12.38
N ARG A 201 -11.90 -14.05 -12.73
CA ARG A 201 -12.91 -15.09 -12.44
C ARG A 201 -12.57 -16.42 -13.08
N GLN A 202 -12.15 -16.40 -14.34
CA GLN A 202 -11.69 -17.62 -15.02
C GLN A 202 -10.52 -18.25 -14.28
N ARG A 203 -9.52 -17.46 -13.91
CA ARG A 203 -8.34 -17.92 -13.16
C ARG A 203 -8.71 -18.48 -11.78
N ASP A 204 -9.67 -17.87 -11.10
CA ASP A 204 -10.17 -18.37 -9.81
C ASP A 204 -10.89 -19.72 -9.97
N ALA A 205 -11.76 -19.85 -10.96
CA ALA A 205 -12.42 -21.11 -11.30
C ALA A 205 -11.43 -22.23 -11.68
N GLU A 206 -10.26 -21.88 -12.25
CA GLU A 206 -9.18 -22.81 -12.58
C GLU A 206 -8.24 -23.09 -11.38
N GLY A 207 -8.51 -22.53 -10.19
CA GLY A 207 -7.67 -22.66 -9.01
C GLY A 207 -6.31 -21.93 -9.13
N LYS A 208 -6.17 -20.99 -10.04
CA LYS A 208 -4.94 -20.22 -10.33
C LYS A 208 -4.92 -18.84 -9.65
N SER A 209 -5.89 -18.54 -8.79
CA SER A 209 -6.02 -17.29 -8.05
C SER A 209 -5.91 -17.55 -6.53
N PRO A 210 -4.70 -17.55 -5.95
CA PRO A 210 -4.54 -17.81 -4.50
C PRO A 210 -5.26 -16.80 -3.62
N ALA A 211 -5.48 -15.58 -4.12
CA ALA A 211 -6.20 -14.53 -3.40
C ALA A 211 -7.73 -14.70 -3.45
N GLY A 212 -8.24 -15.60 -4.32
CA GLY A 212 -9.69 -15.74 -4.54
C GLY A 212 -10.30 -14.48 -5.14
N GLY A 213 -11.61 -14.28 -4.95
CA GLY A 213 -12.37 -13.17 -5.53
C GLY A 213 -12.09 -11.77 -4.97
N VAL A 214 -11.12 -11.60 -4.05
CA VAL A 214 -10.87 -10.28 -3.43
C VAL A 214 -10.44 -9.23 -4.44
N VAL A 215 -9.63 -9.61 -5.44
CA VAL A 215 -9.18 -8.66 -6.49
C VAL A 215 -10.34 -8.24 -7.38
N GLU A 216 -11.26 -9.15 -7.65
CA GLU A 216 -12.49 -8.87 -8.42
C GLU A 216 -13.33 -7.82 -7.71
N HIS A 217 -13.61 -8.01 -6.41
CA HIS A 217 -14.35 -7.04 -5.61
C HIS A 217 -13.65 -5.68 -5.55
N LEU A 218 -12.33 -5.63 -5.43
CA LEU A 218 -11.58 -4.38 -5.47
C LEU A 218 -11.70 -3.69 -6.84
N ALA A 219 -11.58 -4.45 -7.93
CA ALA A 219 -11.72 -3.95 -9.30
C ALA A 219 -13.12 -3.37 -9.57
N GLU A 220 -14.17 -4.11 -9.17
CA GLU A 220 -15.55 -3.66 -9.27
C GLU A 220 -15.80 -2.42 -8.42
N GLY A 221 -15.26 -2.37 -7.21
CA GLY A 221 -15.37 -1.25 -6.29
C GLY A 221 -14.73 0.03 -6.83
N PHE A 222 -13.50 -0.04 -7.36
CA PHE A 222 -12.84 1.10 -8.00
C PHE A 222 -13.58 1.58 -9.25
N ALA A 223 -14.04 0.65 -10.09
CA ALA A 223 -14.81 1.00 -11.27
C ALA A 223 -16.16 1.64 -10.93
N ALA A 224 -16.85 1.16 -9.90
CA ALA A 224 -18.09 1.75 -9.41
C ALA A 224 -17.84 3.15 -8.82
N PHE A 225 -16.75 3.34 -8.05
CA PHE A 225 -16.34 4.64 -7.53
C PHE A 225 -16.16 5.68 -8.65
N GLU A 226 -15.47 5.30 -9.73
CA GLU A 226 -15.26 6.16 -10.91
C GLU A 226 -16.55 6.52 -11.65
N ARG A 227 -17.52 5.61 -11.70
CA ARG A 227 -18.85 5.87 -12.29
C ARG A 227 -19.79 6.61 -11.36
N VAL A 228 -19.36 6.94 -10.14
CA VAL A 228 -20.22 7.53 -9.10
C VAL A 228 -21.43 6.63 -8.76
N ASP A 229 -21.24 5.32 -8.87
CA ASP A 229 -22.20 4.29 -8.46
C ASP A 229 -21.89 3.89 -7.01
N ASP A 230 -22.36 4.73 -6.08
CA ASP A 230 -22.00 4.65 -4.67
C ASP A 230 -22.42 3.35 -4.00
N GLU A 231 -23.62 2.84 -4.30
CA GLU A 231 -24.11 1.61 -3.70
C GLU A 231 -23.32 0.38 -4.20
N ALA A 232 -23.00 0.34 -5.48
CA ALA A 232 -22.15 -0.71 -6.03
C ALA A 232 -20.72 -0.63 -5.46
N ALA A 233 -20.16 0.57 -5.31
CA ALA A 233 -18.85 0.78 -4.71
C ALA A 233 -18.81 0.31 -3.25
N ILE A 234 -19.81 0.68 -2.43
CA ILE A 234 -19.95 0.24 -1.04
C ILE A 234 -20.03 -1.28 -0.98
N THR A 235 -20.90 -1.88 -1.77
CA THR A 235 -21.11 -3.35 -1.79
C THR A 235 -19.80 -4.08 -2.10
N ALA A 236 -19.14 -3.71 -3.17
CA ALA A 236 -17.93 -4.38 -3.63
C ALA A 236 -16.75 -4.17 -2.65
N LEU A 237 -16.49 -2.93 -2.21
CA LEU A 237 -15.39 -2.63 -1.31
C LEU A 237 -15.61 -3.25 0.08
N THR A 238 -16.84 -3.24 0.61
CA THR A 238 -17.16 -3.88 1.89
C THR A 238 -16.92 -5.39 1.83
N ALA A 239 -17.26 -6.04 0.71
CA ALA A 239 -16.98 -7.47 0.51
C ALA A 239 -15.47 -7.77 0.44
N ALA A 240 -14.68 -6.86 -0.13
CA ALA A 240 -13.22 -7.02 -0.26
C ALA A 240 -12.46 -6.86 1.06
N LEU A 241 -12.84 -5.88 1.90
CA LEU A 241 -12.07 -5.42 3.05
C LEU A 241 -11.61 -6.53 4.01
N PRO A 242 -12.44 -7.52 4.41
CA PRO A 242 -12.01 -8.57 5.35
C PRO A 242 -10.89 -9.46 4.79
N GLN A 243 -10.70 -9.48 3.47
CA GLN A 243 -9.78 -10.37 2.78
C GLN A 243 -8.61 -9.64 2.11
N THR A 244 -8.47 -8.33 2.26
CA THR A 244 -7.42 -7.54 1.58
C THR A 244 -6.00 -8.01 1.92
N VAL A 245 -5.78 -8.62 3.08
CA VAL A 245 -4.49 -9.25 3.43
C VAL A 245 -4.02 -10.27 2.38
N ARG A 246 -4.95 -10.95 1.71
CA ARG A 246 -4.66 -11.98 0.69
C ARG A 246 -4.02 -11.43 -0.58
N ILE A 247 -4.22 -10.15 -0.91
CA ILE A 247 -3.56 -9.57 -2.09
C ILE A 247 -2.05 -9.42 -1.89
N GLY A 248 -1.57 -9.35 -0.65
CA GLY A 248 -0.19 -9.01 -0.32
C GLY A 248 0.00 -7.50 -0.14
N GLY A 249 1.24 -7.06 -0.16
CA GLY A 249 1.59 -5.69 0.21
C GLY A 249 1.48 -5.43 1.70
N SER A 250 1.86 -4.26 2.13
CA SER A 250 1.72 -3.78 3.51
C SER A 250 0.33 -3.24 3.76
N ARG A 251 0.01 -3.02 5.04
CA ARG A 251 -1.25 -2.39 5.44
C ARG A 251 -1.39 -0.99 4.84
N ALA A 252 -0.33 -0.18 4.86
CA ALA A 252 -0.30 1.14 4.22
C ALA A 252 -0.69 1.08 2.73
N GLN A 253 -0.27 0.03 2.01
CA GLN A 253 -0.63 -0.17 0.62
C GLN A 253 -2.07 -0.65 0.44
N ARG A 254 -2.57 -1.50 1.34
CA ARG A 254 -3.95 -2.02 1.31
C ARG A 254 -5.01 -0.99 1.72
N ASP A 255 -4.64 0.06 2.43
CA ASP A 255 -5.53 1.15 2.84
C ASP A 255 -6.16 1.91 1.66
N LEU A 256 -5.75 1.65 0.41
CA LEU A 256 -6.45 2.17 -0.77
C LEU A 256 -7.95 1.81 -0.78
N ALA A 257 -8.29 0.57 -0.41
CA ALA A 257 -9.68 0.13 -0.34
C ALA A 257 -10.44 0.84 0.78
N VAL A 258 -9.82 0.97 1.96
CA VAL A 258 -10.38 1.70 3.11
C VAL A 258 -10.63 3.16 2.76
N ASN A 259 -9.62 3.83 2.19
CA ASN A 259 -9.71 5.25 1.85
C ASN A 259 -10.76 5.51 0.76
N THR A 260 -10.88 4.61 -0.22
CA THR A 260 -11.90 4.72 -1.26
C THR A 260 -13.31 4.56 -0.66
N LEU A 261 -13.53 3.55 0.18
CA LEU A 261 -14.81 3.35 0.85
C LEU A 261 -15.16 4.51 1.78
N LEU A 262 -14.18 5.03 2.52
CA LEU A 262 -14.35 6.21 3.36
C LEU A 262 -14.79 7.43 2.54
N ALA A 263 -14.18 7.67 1.38
CA ALA A 263 -14.58 8.75 0.49
C ALA A 263 -16.03 8.60 -0.01
N VAL A 264 -16.47 7.36 -0.31
CA VAL A 264 -17.87 7.09 -0.67
C VAL A 264 -18.81 7.40 0.50
N TYR A 265 -18.50 6.93 1.71
CA TYR A 265 -19.33 7.22 2.89
C TYR A 265 -19.44 8.72 3.18
N LEU A 266 -18.34 9.47 3.03
CA LEU A 266 -18.33 10.91 3.26
C LEU A 266 -19.16 11.66 2.21
N ARG A 267 -19.02 11.32 0.91
CA ARG A 267 -19.79 12.00 -0.16
C ARG A 267 -21.28 11.66 -0.16
N THR A 268 -21.64 10.49 0.40
CA THR A 268 -23.05 10.06 0.54
C THR A 268 -23.68 10.43 1.88
N GLY A 269 -22.94 11.12 2.77
CA GLY A 269 -23.42 11.53 4.08
C GLY A 269 -23.57 10.38 5.11
N ARG A 270 -22.99 9.21 4.83
CA ARG A 270 -23.01 8.03 5.72
C ARG A 270 -21.99 8.16 6.86
N GLN A 271 -22.13 9.19 7.69
CA GLN A 271 -21.15 9.52 8.73
C GLN A 271 -20.98 8.42 9.79
N ALA A 272 -22.04 7.67 10.11
CA ALA A 272 -21.95 6.56 11.07
C ALA A 272 -21.07 5.44 10.52
N ASP A 273 -21.26 5.08 9.24
CA ASP A 273 -20.47 4.05 8.56
C ASP A 273 -19.00 4.49 8.43
N ALA A 274 -18.76 5.76 8.10
CA ALA A 274 -17.41 6.32 8.04
C ALA A 274 -16.68 6.21 9.39
N ARG A 275 -17.34 6.57 10.51
CA ARG A 275 -16.75 6.43 11.85
C ARG A 275 -16.50 4.97 12.23
N ALA A 276 -17.43 4.07 11.91
CA ALA A 276 -17.26 2.65 12.14
C ALA A 276 -16.08 2.07 11.37
N LEU A 277 -15.90 2.48 10.11
CA LEU A 277 -14.78 2.06 9.27
C LEU A 277 -13.44 2.52 9.85
N ILE A 278 -13.35 3.78 10.30
CA ILE A 278 -12.14 4.32 10.94
C ILE A 278 -11.84 3.56 12.23
N ALA A 279 -12.82 3.40 13.11
CA ALA A 279 -12.66 2.67 14.36
C ALA A 279 -12.24 1.21 14.14
N GLN A 280 -12.77 0.55 13.11
CA GLN A 280 -12.36 -0.81 12.75
C GLN A 280 -10.90 -0.84 12.26
N ARG A 281 -10.47 0.16 11.51
CA ARG A 281 -9.08 0.27 11.03
C ARG A 281 -8.13 0.52 12.21
N GLU A 282 -8.47 1.42 13.12
CA GLU A 282 -7.70 1.74 14.34
C GLU A 282 -7.74 0.61 15.36
N GLY A 283 -8.91 -0.01 15.56
CA GLY A 283 -9.10 -1.11 16.52
C GLY A 283 -8.32 -2.40 16.20
N ARG A 284 -7.74 -2.50 15.03
CA ARG A 284 -6.78 -3.57 14.68
C ARG A 284 -5.37 -3.32 15.22
N GLN A 285 -5.11 -2.12 15.71
CA GLN A 285 -3.92 -1.87 16.51
C GLN A 285 -4.17 -2.48 17.90
N PRO A 286 -3.26 -3.33 18.45
CA PRO A 286 -3.41 -3.80 19.80
C PRO A 286 -3.43 -2.57 20.72
N ALA A 287 -4.40 -2.55 21.65
CA ALA A 287 -4.41 -1.52 22.68
C ALA A 287 -3.01 -1.51 23.32
N VAL A 288 -2.38 -0.35 23.31
CA VAL A 288 -1.12 -0.15 24.05
C VAL A 288 -1.50 -0.39 25.52
N PRO A 289 -0.89 -1.37 26.23
CA PRO A 289 -1.17 -1.60 27.64
C PRO A 289 -0.75 -0.41 28.51
#